data_dee4a7f7d6c4fa3ebb2a643d8e7cc67b
#
_entry.id   dee4a7f7d6c4fa3ebb2a643d8e7cc67b
#
_cell.length_a   1.000
_cell.length_b   1.000
_cell.length_c   1.000
_cell.angle_alpha   90.00
_cell.angle_beta   90.00
_cell.angle_gamma   90.00
#
_symmetry.space_group_name_H-M   'P 1'
#
loop_
_entity.id
_entity.type
_entity.pdbx_description
1 polymer ?
#
loop_
_entity_poly.entity_id
_entity_poly.type
_entity_poly.pdbx_seq_one_letter_code
_entity_poly.pdbx_strand_id
1 'polypeptide(L)'
;MEPSDHDDGPHRPARGRPRPPAGPPPGPARPAFWRSPLRGPWLTSVFGLVLLVGLPVLFVTGLLSYAAYNPDLAPGNDQTPGKGWLGFYLFSWPTSPYWLYRLTQGIHVTLGVVLIPVLLAKLWSVIPKLFSWPPLRSPSHALERLSLLLLVGGALFEFVTGVLNIQLHYLFPGSFYTLHFYGAWVFIAAFVVHVAFRIPVMARALRSRRLRTELRTPAARTESEPADDTGLVTPHPAPATTSRRGALGLVGAGSLGLLLVTAGQSIGGSLRGTALLAPRGQDPGQGPNGFQINKTAASVGIRARDIGPGWRLVVRGNGRERSCTRAQLLALPQHTAALPIACVEGWSTDDQHWSGVRLADLAALVGLRHLPPGVFVESVQRTGAFRSTHLRGNQVRDTRSLLALRVNGADLSPDHGYPARIIVPANPGVHNTKWVTRLTFGGTV
;
A
#
# COMPACT_ATOMS: atom_id res chain seq x y z
N MET A 1 7.52 -26.58 -97.51
CA MET A 1 8.73 -26.00 -96.85
C MET A 1 8.26 -24.91 -95.91
N GLU A 2 7.89 -25.30 -94.72
CA GLU A 2 7.34 -24.38 -93.65
C GLU A 2 8.13 -24.62 -92.39
N PRO A 3 8.56 -23.59 -91.66
CA PRO A 3 9.14 -23.75 -90.33
C PRO A 3 8.06 -23.76 -89.28
N SER A 4 8.24 -24.71 -88.34
CA SER A 4 7.41 -24.91 -87.18
C SER A 4 7.57 -23.78 -86.19
N ASP A 5 6.44 -23.24 -85.78
CA ASP A 5 6.26 -22.27 -84.70
C ASP A 5 6.43 -22.97 -83.34
N HIS A 6 7.41 -22.55 -82.54
CA HIS A 6 7.55 -22.97 -81.14
C HIS A 6 6.83 -21.93 -80.26
N ASP A 7 5.70 -22.36 -79.69
CA ASP A 7 4.94 -21.62 -78.69
C ASP A 7 5.67 -21.70 -77.34
N ASP A 8 6.32 -20.60 -76.99
CA ASP A 8 6.92 -20.37 -75.62
C ASP A 8 5.80 -19.90 -74.66
N GLY A 9 5.17 -20.84 -73.99
CA GLY A 9 4.25 -20.56 -72.91
C GLY A 9 4.89 -19.85 -71.71
N PRO A 10 4.19 -18.91 -71.03
CA PRO A 10 4.81 -18.07 -69.98
C PRO A 10 5.24 -18.90 -68.77
N HIS A 11 6.54 -18.83 -68.43
CA HIS A 11 7.13 -19.40 -67.22
C HIS A 11 6.46 -18.82 -65.99
N ARG A 12 5.63 -19.61 -65.29
CA ARG A 12 5.13 -19.29 -63.95
C ARG A 12 6.32 -19.22 -62.98
N PRO A 13 6.53 -18.08 -62.24
CA PRO A 13 7.59 -18.00 -61.25
C PRO A 13 7.29 -19.05 -60.16
N ALA A 14 8.29 -19.86 -59.82
CA ALA A 14 8.26 -20.84 -58.76
C ALA A 14 7.90 -20.12 -57.44
N ARG A 15 6.76 -20.51 -56.85
CA ARG A 15 6.40 -20.03 -55.49
C ARG A 15 7.55 -20.32 -54.55
N GLY A 16 8.24 -19.26 -54.13
CA GLY A 16 9.35 -19.36 -53.17
C GLY A 16 8.88 -20.13 -51.95
N ARG A 17 9.61 -21.14 -51.54
CA ARG A 17 9.40 -21.87 -50.28
C ARG A 17 9.35 -20.83 -49.16
N PRO A 18 8.35 -20.89 -48.23
CA PRO A 18 8.29 -19.98 -47.11
C PRO A 18 9.59 -20.07 -46.35
N ARG A 19 10.25 -18.93 -46.13
CA ARG A 19 11.45 -18.83 -45.29
C ARG A 19 11.15 -19.46 -43.94
N PRO A 20 12.00 -20.37 -43.44
CA PRO A 20 11.81 -20.90 -42.09
C PRO A 20 11.75 -19.74 -41.09
N PRO A 21 10.89 -19.80 -40.08
CA PRO A 21 10.79 -18.74 -39.12
C PRO A 21 12.14 -18.43 -38.52
N ALA A 22 12.51 -17.14 -38.49
CA ALA A 22 13.82 -16.71 -37.96
C ALA A 22 13.95 -17.26 -36.53
N GLY A 23 15.08 -17.90 -36.24
CA GLY A 23 15.39 -18.40 -34.89
C GLY A 23 15.36 -17.31 -33.85
N PRO A 24 15.36 -17.65 -32.54
CA PRO A 24 15.33 -16.67 -31.48
C PRO A 24 16.51 -15.69 -31.59
N PRO A 25 16.27 -14.38 -31.41
CA PRO A 25 17.31 -13.36 -31.40
C PRO A 25 18.35 -13.66 -30.31
N PRO A 26 19.61 -13.17 -30.44
CA PRO A 26 20.63 -13.36 -29.42
C PRO A 26 20.19 -12.75 -28.08
N GLY A 27 20.68 -13.33 -26.96
CA GLY A 27 20.36 -12.83 -25.61
C GLY A 27 19.20 -13.57 -24.91
N PRO A 28 18.38 -12.90 -24.14
CA PRO A 28 17.39 -13.52 -23.22
C PRO A 28 16.36 -14.43 -23.90
N ALA A 29 16.12 -14.25 -25.20
CA ALA A 29 15.18 -15.08 -25.96
C ALA A 29 15.70 -16.51 -26.22
N ARG A 30 17.01 -16.73 -26.03
CA ARG A 30 17.66 -18.05 -26.22
C ARG A 30 17.67 -18.81 -24.89
N PRO A 31 17.20 -20.08 -24.82
CA PRO A 31 17.25 -20.89 -23.59
C PRO A 31 18.67 -21.00 -23.01
N ALA A 32 19.71 -21.06 -23.85
CA ALA A 32 21.12 -21.13 -23.43
C ALA A 32 21.63 -19.88 -22.69
N PHE A 33 20.89 -18.76 -22.69
CA PHE A 33 21.19 -17.57 -21.88
C PHE A 33 20.96 -17.82 -20.39
N TRP A 34 19.93 -18.61 -20.06
CA TRP A 34 19.49 -18.84 -18.70
C TRP A 34 20.10 -20.12 -18.12
N ARG A 35 21.30 -20.03 -17.57
CA ARG A 35 22.13 -21.20 -17.22
C ARG A 35 22.05 -21.61 -15.73
N SER A 36 21.33 -20.91 -14.89
CA SER A 36 21.30 -21.22 -13.45
C SER A 36 20.59 -22.55 -13.17
N PRO A 37 21.24 -23.53 -12.50
CA PRO A 37 20.65 -24.81 -12.14
C PRO A 37 19.62 -24.68 -10.99
N LEU A 38 19.55 -23.54 -10.34
CA LEU A 38 18.58 -23.29 -9.26
C LEU A 38 17.16 -23.06 -9.77
N ARG A 39 17.03 -22.61 -11.05
CA ARG A 39 15.71 -22.40 -11.65
C ARG A 39 15.00 -23.72 -11.84
N GLY A 40 13.75 -23.75 -11.42
CA GLY A 40 12.92 -24.94 -11.55
C GLY A 40 11.59 -24.75 -10.81
N PRO A 41 10.66 -25.70 -11.04
CA PRO A 41 9.34 -25.62 -10.43
C PRO A 41 9.34 -25.59 -8.90
N TRP A 42 10.26 -26.31 -8.24
CA TRP A 42 10.29 -26.39 -6.79
C TRP A 42 10.61 -25.04 -6.13
N LEU A 43 11.75 -24.43 -6.48
CA LEU A 43 12.17 -23.16 -5.88
C LEU A 43 11.17 -22.04 -6.23
N THR A 44 10.68 -22.02 -7.48
CA THR A 44 9.63 -21.11 -7.92
C THR A 44 8.36 -21.26 -7.10
N SER A 45 7.99 -22.52 -6.71
CA SER A 45 6.82 -22.82 -5.90
C SER A 45 7.00 -22.43 -4.44
N VAL A 46 8.21 -22.55 -3.88
CA VAL A 46 8.49 -22.07 -2.51
C VAL A 46 8.27 -20.57 -2.39
N PHE A 47 8.83 -19.76 -3.30
CA PHE A 47 8.56 -18.31 -3.32
C PHE A 47 7.08 -18.02 -3.61
N GLY A 48 6.46 -18.80 -4.51
CA GLY A 48 5.04 -18.70 -4.82
C GLY A 48 4.14 -18.95 -3.61
N LEU A 49 4.48 -19.88 -2.74
CA LEU A 49 3.72 -20.18 -1.51
C LEU A 49 3.74 -19.01 -0.53
N VAL A 50 4.90 -18.36 -0.36
CA VAL A 50 4.99 -17.16 0.50
C VAL A 50 4.13 -16.03 -0.05
N LEU A 51 4.19 -15.79 -1.38
CA LEU A 51 3.37 -14.76 -2.02
C LEU A 51 1.89 -15.12 -2.02
N LEU A 52 1.53 -16.41 -2.11
CA LEU A 52 0.14 -16.88 -2.04
C LEU A 52 -0.54 -16.52 -0.70
N VAL A 53 0.22 -16.43 0.37
CA VAL A 53 -0.28 -15.98 1.68
C VAL A 53 -0.16 -14.46 1.81
N GLY A 54 0.99 -13.90 1.47
CA GLY A 54 1.27 -12.50 1.71
C GLY A 54 0.44 -11.52 0.86
N LEU A 55 0.22 -11.83 -0.43
CA LEU A 55 -0.52 -10.93 -1.33
C LEU A 55 -2.01 -10.80 -0.97
N PRO A 56 -2.75 -11.88 -0.62
CA PRO A 56 -4.11 -11.72 -0.09
C PRO A 56 -4.16 -10.90 1.20
N VAL A 57 -3.20 -11.07 2.11
CA VAL A 57 -3.12 -10.26 3.34
C VAL A 57 -2.91 -8.78 2.99
N LEU A 58 -2.02 -8.47 2.04
CA LEU A 58 -1.83 -7.10 1.55
C LEU A 58 -3.11 -6.54 0.94
N PHE A 59 -3.79 -7.32 0.09
CA PHE A 59 -5.04 -6.87 -0.53
C PHE A 59 -6.13 -6.57 0.51
N VAL A 60 -6.35 -7.50 1.46
CA VAL A 60 -7.35 -7.31 2.53
C VAL A 60 -7.01 -6.11 3.42
N THR A 61 -5.75 -5.98 3.85
CA THR A 61 -5.34 -4.83 4.68
C THR A 61 -5.38 -3.52 3.91
N GLY A 62 -5.16 -3.53 2.59
CA GLY A 62 -5.36 -2.38 1.70
C GLY A 62 -6.83 -1.96 1.62
N LEU A 63 -7.76 -2.91 1.49
CA LEU A 63 -9.21 -2.63 1.54
C LEU A 63 -9.65 -2.10 2.91
N LEU A 64 -9.08 -2.61 4.00
CA LEU A 64 -9.34 -2.08 5.34
C LEU A 64 -8.81 -0.65 5.49
N SER A 65 -7.63 -0.36 4.94
CA SER A 65 -7.10 1.00 4.88
C SER A 65 -8.01 1.92 4.08
N TYR A 66 -8.50 1.46 2.92
CA TYR A 66 -9.47 2.21 2.12
C TYR A 66 -10.75 2.49 2.93
N ALA A 67 -11.33 1.49 3.60
CA ALA A 67 -12.53 1.65 4.41
C ALA A 67 -12.37 2.67 5.56
N ALA A 68 -11.15 2.75 6.13
CA ALA A 68 -10.84 3.70 7.19
C ALA A 68 -10.57 5.12 6.69
N TYR A 69 -9.97 5.25 5.51
CA TYR A 69 -9.28 6.47 5.08
C TYR A 69 -10.09 7.32 4.10
N ASN A 70 -10.52 6.74 2.97
CA ASN A 70 -11.04 7.56 1.88
C ASN A 70 -12.51 7.92 1.95
N PRO A 71 -13.39 7.02 2.40
CA PRO A 71 -14.81 7.28 2.35
C PRO A 71 -15.27 8.55 3.06
N ASP A 72 -14.50 8.99 4.05
CA ASP A 72 -14.87 10.09 4.92
C ASP A 72 -14.02 11.36 4.66
N LEU A 73 -13.20 11.37 3.61
CA LEU A 73 -12.57 12.59 3.15
C LEU A 73 -13.61 13.47 2.44
N ALA A 74 -13.55 14.77 2.71
CA ALA A 74 -14.37 15.74 2.00
C ALA A 74 -14.00 15.76 0.51
N PRO A 75 -14.95 16.06 -0.41
CA PRO A 75 -14.72 16.01 -1.85
C PRO A 75 -13.48 16.73 -2.34
N GLY A 76 -13.13 17.86 -1.71
CA GLY A 76 -11.91 18.62 -2.07
C GLY A 76 -10.60 17.97 -1.60
N ASN A 77 -10.64 16.93 -0.77
CA ASN A 77 -9.49 16.20 -0.26
C ASN A 77 -9.53 14.71 -0.64
N ASP A 78 -10.66 14.26 -1.16
CA ASP A 78 -10.83 12.87 -1.59
C ASP A 78 -9.95 12.65 -2.82
N GLN A 79 -8.96 11.79 -2.64
CA GLN A 79 -8.07 11.35 -3.71
C GLN A 79 -8.50 10.01 -4.30
N THR A 80 -9.61 9.45 -3.82
CA THR A 80 -10.22 8.31 -4.47
C THR A 80 -10.83 8.74 -5.79
N PRO A 81 -10.67 7.92 -6.80
CA PRO A 81 -11.38 8.11 -8.05
C PRO A 81 -12.88 7.98 -7.78
N GLY A 82 -13.62 8.89 -8.34
CA GLY A 82 -15.05 9.11 -8.14
C GLY A 82 -15.84 7.91 -7.64
N LYS A 83 -16.65 8.13 -6.65
CA LYS A 83 -17.45 7.18 -5.82
C LYS A 83 -18.28 6.13 -6.59
N GLY A 84 -17.98 5.82 -7.87
CA GLY A 84 -18.84 5.01 -8.71
C GLY A 84 -18.34 3.63 -9.07
N TRP A 85 -17.05 3.42 -9.22
CA TRP A 85 -16.50 2.15 -9.67
C TRP A 85 -15.55 1.56 -8.64
N LEU A 86 -15.91 0.41 -8.06
CA LEU A 86 -15.11 -0.33 -7.06
C LEU A 86 -14.81 0.46 -5.77
N GLY A 87 -15.36 1.66 -5.62
CA GLY A 87 -15.25 2.51 -4.43
C GLY A 87 -16.45 2.38 -3.51
N PHE A 88 -16.95 1.18 -3.24
CA PHE A 88 -18.07 0.96 -2.34
C PHE A 88 -17.61 0.83 -0.88
N TYR A 89 -18.42 1.36 0.03
CA TYR A 89 -18.19 1.17 1.46
C TYR A 89 -18.69 -0.19 1.90
N LEU A 90 -17.78 -1.02 2.38
CA LEU A 90 -18.13 -2.31 2.93
C LEU A 90 -18.86 -2.15 4.27
N PHE A 91 -18.43 -1.21 5.11
CA PHE A 91 -18.96 -0.95 6.44
C PHE A 91 -18.49 0.40 6.99
N SER A 92 -19.18 0.92 8.01
CA SER A 92 -18.68 2.07 8.75
C SER A 92 -17.48 1.67 9.59
N TRP A 93 -16.34 2.35 9.43
CA TRP A 93 -15.12 2.05 10.16
C TRP A 93 -15.35 2.20 11.69
N PRO A 94 -15.00 1.18 12.50
CA PRO A 94 -15.24 1.21 13.93
C PRO A 94 -14.25 2.12 14.67
N THR A 95 -14.61 2.50 15.88
CA THR A 95 -13.73 3.23 16.81
C THR A 95 -13.08 2.32 17.85
N SER A 96 -13.44 1.03 17.87
CA SER A 96 -12.89 0.02 18.76
C SER A 96 -12.54 -1.26 18.00
N PRO A 97 -11.42 -1.90 18.34
CA PRO A 97 -10.39 -1.43 19.28
C PRO A 97 -9.62 -0.22 18.73
N TYR A 98 -9.20 0.69 19.61
CA TYR A 98 -8.59 1.98 19.19
C TYR A 98 -7.28 1.85 18.40
N TRP A 99 -6.60 0.73 18.51
CA TRP A 99 -5.38 0.40 17.79
C TRP A 99 -5.63 -0.27 16.41
N LEU A 100 -6.88 -0.46 16.00
CA LEU A 100 -7.22 -1.26 14.81
C LEU A 100 -6.55 -0.72 13.54
N TYR A 101 -6.63 0.59 13.29
CA TYR A 101 -6.00 1.17 12.10
C TYR A 101 -4.46 1.08 12.16
N ARG A 102 -3.88 1.32 13.34
CA ARG A 102 -2.44 1.12 13.56
C ARG A 102 -1.99 -0.29 13.17
N LEU A 103 -2.75 -1.32 13.56
CA LEU A 103 -2.45 -2.70 13.25
C LEU A 103 -2.60 -2.99 11.74
N THR A 104 -3.74 -2.68 11.16
CA THR A 104 -4.04 -3.03 9.76
C THR A 104 -3.11 -2.31 8.79
N GLN A 105 -2.88 -1.02 9.00
CA GLN A 105 -1.98 -0.23 8.18
C GLN A 105 -0.51 -0.57 8.42
N GLY A 106 -0.13 -0.83 9.67
CA GLY A 106 1.21 -1.29 10.01
C GLY A 106 1.54 -2.63 9.34
N ILE A 107 0.62 -3.58 9.34
CA ILE A 107 0.76 -4.85 8.60
C ILE A 107 0.87 -4.58 7.11
N HIS A 108 -0.02 -3.77 6.53
CA HIS A 108 -0.01 -3.47 5.09
C HIS A 108 1.34 -2.96 4.62
N VAL A 109 1.84 -1.91 5.25
CA VAL A 109 3.11 -1.29 4.85
C VAL A 109 4.31 -2.18 5.14
N THR A 110 4.40 -2.74 6.36
CA THR A 110 5.53 -3.58 6.75
C THR A 110 5.61 -4.85 5.89
N LEU A 111 4.50 -5.55 5.69
CA LEU A 111 4.46 -6.75 4.86
C LEU A 111 4.77 -6.44 3.40
N GLY A 112 4.28 -5.29 2.87
CA GLY A 112 4.62 -4.84 1.53
C GLY A 112 6.13 -4.71 1.34
N VAL A 113 6.82 -4.07 2.25
CA VAL A 113 8.29 -3.92 2.21
C VAL A 113 9.00 -5.28 2.38
N VAL A 114 8.56 -6.10 3.31
CA VAL A 114 9.16 -7.41 3.64
C VAL A 114 9.04 -8.41 2.48
N LEU A 115 8.00 -8.32 1.67
CA LEU A 115 7.78 -9.21 0.52
C LEU A 115 8.59 -8.83 -0.72
N ILE A 116 9.25 -7.67 -0.77
CA ILE A 116 10.05 -7.25 -1.93
C ILE A 116 11.11 -8.28 -2.32
N PRO A 117 11.97 -8.79 -1.40
CA PRO A 117 12.97 -9.80 -1.77
C PRO A 117 12.35 -11.10 -2.31
N VAL A 118 11.21 -11.52 -1.75
CA VAL A 118 10.49 -12.72 -2.19
C VAL A 118 9.92 -12.52 -3.59
N LEU A 119 9.30 -11.36 -3.85
CA LEU A 119 8.79 -11.01 -5.18
C LEU A 119 9.92 -10.99 -6.22
N LEU A 120 11.03 -10.33 -5.93
CA LEU A 120 12.19 -10.27 -6.85
C LEU A 120 12.78 -11.65 -7.11
N ALA A 121 12.89 -12.51 -6.08
CA ALA A 121 13.34 -13.88 -6.24
C ALA A 121 12.37 -14.72 -7.08
N LYS A 122 11.07 -14.54 -6.87
CA LYS A 122 10.03 -15.18 -7.71
C LYS A 122 10.15 -14.73 -9.17
N LEU A 123 10.27 -13.42 -9.42
CA LEU A 123 10.45 -12.88 -10.76
C LEU A 123 11.71 -13.41 -11.41
N TRP A 124 12.83 -13.43 -10.68
CA TRP A 124 14.08 -14.03 -11.16
C TRP A 124 13.89 -15.49 -11.57
N SER A 125 13.11 -16.28 -10.82
CA SER A 125 12.89 -17.68 -11.11
C SER A 125 12.04 -17.93 -12.37
N VAL A 126 11.13 -17.00 -12.72
CA VAL A 126 10.22 -17.13 -13.88
C VAL A 126 10.59 -16.26 -15.08
N ILE A 127 11.61 -15.41 -14.97
CA ILE A 127 12.01 -14.44 -16.01
C ILE A 127 12.25 -15.07 -17.39
N PRO A 128 12.80 -16.31 -17.54
CA PRO A 128 12.96 -16.93 -18.85
C PRO A 128 11.66 -17.02 -19.65
N LYS A 129 10.52 -17.19 -18.97
CA LYS A 129 9.23 -17.27 -19.63
C LYS A 129 8.76 -15.94 -20.24
N LEU A 130 9.21 -14.81 -19.69
CA LEU A 130 8.90 -13.50 -20.26
C LEU A 130 9.54 -13.29 -21.61
N PHE A 131 10.67 -13.95 -21.85
CA PHE A 131 11.47 -13.85 -23.10
C PHE A 131 11.28 -15.05 -24.04
N SER A 132 10.32 -15.94 -23.80
CA SER A 132 10.10 -17.11 -24.66
C SER A 132 9.80 -16.70 -26.12
N TRP A 133 10.42 -17.40 -27.11
CA TRP A 133 10.28 -17.13 -28.53
C TRP A 133 9.55 -18.26 -29.27
N PRO A 134 8.76 -17.97 -30.32
CA PRO A 134 8.28 -16.65 -30.73
C PRO A 134 7.31 -16.02 -29.74
N PRO A 135 7.23 -14.67 -29.67
CA PRO A 135 6.42 -13.96 -28.67
C PRO A 135 4.91 -14.23 -28.82
N LEU A 136 4.46 -14.47 -30.04
CA LEU A 136 3.06 -14.80 -30.34
C LEU A 136 3.01 -16.02 -31.29
N ARG A 137 2.26 -17.05 -30.94
CA ARG A 137 2.09 -18.28 -31.71
C ARG A 137 0.64 -18.53 -32.15
N SER A 138 -0.29 -18.09 -31.31
CA SER A 138 -1.73 -18.28 -31.51
C SER A 138 -2.50 -17.24 -30.69
N PRO A 139 -3.81 -17.02 -30.91
CA PRO A 139 -4.62 -16.16 -30.05
C PRO A 139 -4.64 -16.61 -28.59
N SER A 140 -4.69 -17.91 -28.32
CA SER A 140 -4.63 -18.46 -26.95
C SER A 140 -3.28 -18.15 -26.29
N HIS A 141 -2.17 -18.27 -27.01
CA HIS A 141 -0.85 -17.88 -26.52
C HIS A 141 -0.73 -16.37 -26.27
N ALA A 142 -1.37 -15.53 -27.11
CA ALA A 142 -1.43 -14.09 -26.87
C ALA A 142 -2.17 -13.76 -25.56
N LEU A 143 -3.28 -14.44 -25.28
CA LEU A 143 -4.02 -14.27 -24.02
C LEU A 143 -3.23 -14.73 -22.80
N GLU A 144 -2.51 -15.85 -22.90
CA GLU A 144 -1.59 -16.32 -21.85
C GLU A 144 -0.49 -15.28 -21.57
N ARG A 145 0.09 -14.69 -22.61
CA ARG A 145 1.11 -13.64 -22.49
C ARG A 145 0.56 -12.37 -21.85
N LEU A 146 -0.65 -11.95 -22.25
CA LEU A 146 -1.33 -10.81 -21.66
C LEU A 146 -1.61 -11.03 -20.17
N SER A 147 -2.10 -12.21 -19.80
CA SER A 147 -2.32 -12.60 -18.40
C SER A 147 -1.03 -12.55 -17.58
N LEU A 148 0.09 -13.04 -18.16
CA LEU A 148 1.39 -12.97 -17.50
C LEU A 148 1.89 -11.53 -17.36
N LEU A 149 1.68 -10.68 -18.37
CA LEU A 149 2.03 -9.26 -18.32
C LEU A 149 1.23 -8.53 -17.23
N LEU A 150 -0.07 -8.76 -17.15
CA LEU A 150 -0.93 -8.18 -16.12
C LEU A 150 -0.52 -8.63 -14.71
N LEU A 151 -0.14 -9.90 -14.55
CA LEU A 151 0.31 -10.43 -13.26
C LEU A 151 1.65 -9.84 -12.84
N VAL A 152 2.67 -9.92 -13.72
CA VAL A 152 4.02 -9.46 -13.40
C VAL A 152 4.11 -7.95 -13.39
N GLY A 153 3.55 -7.29 -14.41
CA GLY A 153 3.49 -5.84 -14.49
C GLY A 153 2.67 -5.24 -13.36
N GLY A 154 1.51 -5.84 -13.06
CA GLY A 154 0.67 -5.45 -11.93
C GLY A 154 1.38 -5.59 -10.58
N ALA A 155 2.06 -6.73 -10.34
CA ALA A 155 2.83 -6.90 -9.12
C ALA A 155 3.93 -5.83 -8.96
N LEU A 156 4.73 -5.59 -9.99
CA LEU A 156 5.77 -4.56 -9.96
C LEU A 156 5.16 -3.17 -9.76
N PHE A 157 4.06 -2.88 -10.45
CA PHE A 157 3.36 -1.60 -10.33
C PHE A 157 2.85 -1.37 -8.90
N GLU A 158 2.24 -2.39 -8.27
CA GLU A 158 1.73 -2.31 -6.90
C GLU A 158 2.85 -2.07 -5.89
N PHE A 159 3.96 -2.81 -5.99
CA PHE A 159 5.07 -2.64 -5.06
C PHE A 159 5.78 -1.28 -5.24
N VAL A 160 5.96 -0.83 -6.48
CA VAL A 160 6.57 0.49 -6.76
C VAL A 160 5.67 1.62 -6.27
N THR A 161 4.38 1.60 -6.62
CA THR A 161 3.44 2.64 -6.16
C THR A 161 3.22 2.59 -4.66
N GLY A 162 3.25 1.40 -4.04
CA GLY A 162 3.21 1.23 -2.59
C GLY A 162 4.40 1.91 -1.89
N VAL A 163 5.62 1.67 -2.38
CA VAL A 163 6.84 2.33 -1.85
C VAL A 163 6.78 3.84 -2.06
N LEU A 164 6.31 4.31 -3.23
CA LEU A 164 6.15 5.74 -3.50
C LEU A 164 5.09 6.41 -2.60
N ASN A 165 4.06 5.69 -2.18
CA ASN A 165 3.03 6.21 -1.27
C ASN A 165 3.50 6.39 0.18
N ILE A 166 4.55 5.69 0.63
CA ILE A 166 5.07 5.79 2.00
C ILE A 166 6.20 6.83 2.13
N GLN A 167 6.58 7.51 1.07
CA GLN A 167 7.67 8.47 1.08
C GLN A 167 7.24 9.85 1.60
N LEU A 168 8.16 10.50 2.32
CA LEU A 168 7.95 11.83 2.87
C LEU A 168 7.82 12.92 1.81
N HIS A 169 8.62 12.79 0.75
CA HIS A 169 8.67 13.73 -0.37
C HIS A 169 8.33 12.98 -1.65
N TYR A 170 7.31 13.46 -2.35
CA TYR A 170 6.97 12.97 -3.68
C TYR A 170 7.88 13.65 -4.71
N LEU A 171 8.71 12.85 -5.38
CA LEU A 171 9.55 13.32 -6.47
C LEU A 171 8.75 13.63 -7.75
N PHE A 172 7.57 13.05 -7.85
CA PHE A 172 6.68 13.18 -9.00
C PHE A 172 5.42 13.97 -8.61
N PRO A 173 4.86 14.77 -9.53
CA PRO A 173 3.59 15.44 -9.28
C PRO A 173 2.44 14.44 -9.15
N GLY A 174 1.53 14.69 -8.23
CA GLY A 174 0.34 13.86 -7.99
C GLY A 174 0.50 12.83 -6.89
N SER A 175 -0.58 12.12 -6.63
CA SER A 175 -0.67 11.05 -5.65
C SER A 175 -0.68 9.69 -6.37
N PHE A 176 0.11 8.74 -5.88
CA PHE A 176 0.08 7.37 -6.36
C PHE A 176 -1.03 6.52 -5.72
N TYR A 177 -1.74 7.07 -4.74
CA TYR A 177 -2.78 6.35 -4.02
C TYR A 177 -3.88 5.80 -4.94
N THR A 178 -4.43 6.65 -5.80
CA THR A 178 -5.46 6.28 -6.77
C THR A 178 -4.99 5.18 -7.72
N LEU A 179 -3.77 5.31 -8.24
CA LEU A 179 -3.17 4.32 -9.13
C LEU A 179 -2.93 2.99 -8.41
N HIS A 180 -2.42 3.03 -7.19
CA HIS A 180 -2.23 1.84 -6.34
C HIS A 180 -3.56 1.14 -6.04
N PHE A 181 -4.61 1.88 -5.73
CA PHE A 181 -5.93 1.31 -5.45
C PHE A 181 -6.54 0.58 -6.66
N TYR A 182 -6.52 1.19 -7.85
CA TYR A 182 -7.07 0.53 -9.05
C TYR A 182 -6.14 -0.55 -9.59
N GLY A 183 -4.85 -0.34 -9.53
CA GLY A 183 -3.85 -1.34 -9.89
C GLY A 183 -4.04 -2.62 -9.08
N ALA A 184 -4.35 -2.50 -7.76
CA ALA A 184 -4.60 -3.63 -6.88
C ALA A 184 -5.80 -4.48 -7.35
N TRP A 185 -6.87 -3.87 -7.86
CA TRP A 185 -8.00 -4.62 -8.42
C TRP A 185 -7.63 -5.38 -9.70
N VAL A 186 -6.88 -4.75 -10.61
CA VAL A 186 -6.39 -5.41 -11.82
C VAL A 186 -5.43 -6.55 -11.46
N PHE A 187 -4.51 -6.28 -10.55
CA PHE A 187 -3.55 -7.27 -10.10
C PHE A 187 -4.20 -8.47 -9.42
N ILE A 188 -5.13 -8.24 -8.46
CA ILE A 188 -5.77 -9.35 -7.73
C ILE A 188 -6.62 -10.22 -8.65
N ALA A 189 -7.29 -9.63 -9.64
CA ALA A 189 -8.04 -10.40 -10.64
C ALA A 189 -7.11 -11.33 -11.44
N ALA A 190 -5.99 -10.80 -11.95
CA ALA A 190 -4.98 -11.60 -12.65
C ALA A 190 -4.35 -12.66 -11.73
N PHE A 191 -4.10 -12.30 -10.46
CA PHE A 191 -3.53 -13.20 -9.45
C PHE A 191 -4.46 -14.38 -9.14
N VAL A 192 -5.75 -14.14 -8.90
CA VAL A 192 -6.73 -15.19 -8.62
C VAL A 192 -6.82 -16.18 -9.79
N VAL A 193 -6.92 -15.68 -11.01
CA VAL A 193 -6.93 -16.53 -12.22
C VAL A 193 -5.63 -17.34 -12.31
N HIS A 194 -4.47 -16.70 -12.13
CA HIS A 194 -3.19 -17.38 -12.16
C HIS A 194 -3.08 -18.49 -11.11
N VAL A 195 -3.47 -18.18 -9.87
CA VAL A 195 -3.41 -19.12 -8.75
C VAL A 195 -4.32 -20.33 -9.00
N ALA A 196 -5.55 -20.11 -9.48
CA ALA A 196 -6.49 -21.21 -9.77
C ALA A 196 -5.88 -22.27 -10.71
N PHE A 197 -5.16 -21.82 -11.74
CA PHE A 197 -4.50 -22.75 -12.69
C PHE A 197 -3.17 -23.32 -12.18
N ARG A 198 -2.49 -22.65 -11.24
CA ARG A 198 -1.12 -23.02 -10.80
C ARG A 198 -1.06 -23.79 -9.50
N ILE A 199 -2.11 -23.82 -8.68
CA ILE A 199 -2.13 -24.60 -7.44
C ILE A 199 -1.73 -26.08 -7.65
N PRO A 200 -2.31 -26.82 -8.63
CA PRO A 200 -1.93 -28.23 -8.82
C PRO A 200 -0.46 -28.41 -9.21
N VAL A 201 0.08 -27.50 -10.04
CA VAL A 201 1.49 -27.51 -10.45
C VAL A 201 2.39 -27.24 -9.25
N MET A 202 2.06 -26.21 -8.47
CA MET A 202 2.78 -25.85 -7.24
C MET A 202 2.76 -26.99 -6.21
N ALA A 203 1.62 -27.62 -5.98
CA ALA A 203 1.49 -28.73 -5.04
C ALA A 203 2.35 -29.93 -5.45
N ARG A 204 2.39 -30.29 -6.75
CA ARG A 204 3.25 -31.34 -7.28
C ARG A 204 4.73 -30.97 -7.11
N ALA A 205 5.11 -29.75 -7.47
CA ALA A 205 6.48 -29.28 -7.37
C ALA A 205 6.98 -29.28 -5.90
N LEU A 206 6.19 -28.82 -4.96
CA LEU A 206 6.56 -28.83 -3.53
C LEU A 206 6.73 -30.24 -2.98
N ARG A 207 5.97 -31.22 -3.50
CA ARG A 207 6.10 -32.64 -3.11
C ARG A 207 7.28 -33.36 -3.77
N SER A 208 7.80 -32.86 -4.91
CA SER A 208 8.90 -33.50 -5.65
C SER A 208 10.23 -33.47 -4.90
N ARG A 209 10.42 -32.50 -3.99
CA ARG A 209 11.65 -32.36 -3.18
C ARG A 209 11.33 -32.02 -1.74
N ARG A 210 12.05 -32.66 -0.81
CA ARG A 210 11.90 -32.35 0.62
C ARG A 210 12.72 -31.13 1.00
N LEU A 211 12.08 -30.12 1.57
CA LEU A 211 12.73 -28.87 2.03
C LEU A 211 13.95 -29.17 2.91
N ARG A 212 13.83 -30.11 3.84
CA ARG A 212 14.95 -30.49 4.74
C ARG A 212 16.17 -31.01 3.99
N THR A 213 15.98 -31.74 2.89
CA THR A 213 17.07 -32.22 2.04
C THR A 213 17.74 -31.06 1.30
N GLU A 214 16.96 -30.19 0.68
CA GLU A 214 17.48 -29.03 -0.04
C GLU A 214 18.25 -28.05 0.88
N LEU A 215 17.77 -27.87 2.14
CA LEU A 215 18.47 -27.05 3.14
C LEU A 215 19.81 -27.65 3.60
N ARG A 216 20.07 -28.94 3.38
CA ARG A 216 21.33 -29.60 3.70
C ARG A 216 22.26 -29.76 2.49
N THR A 217 21.76 -29.60 1.26
CA THR A 217 22.53 -29.78 0.04
C THR A 217 23.47 -28.58 -0.20
N PRO A 218 24.79 -28.81 -0.25
CA PRO A 218 25.75 -27.74 -0.55
C PRO A 218 25.72 -27.34 -2.04
N ALA A 219 26.32 -26.20 -2.39
CA ALA A 219 26.36 -25.71 -3.76
C ALA A 219 26.97 -26.74 -4.75
N ALA A 220 28.08 -27.39 -4.37
CA ALA A 220 28.74 -28.37 -5.20
C ALA A 220 27.89 -29.61 -5.57
N ARG A 221 26.83 -29.90 -4.81
CA ARG A 221 25.85 -30.98 -5.05
C ARG A 221 24.48 -30.47 -5.50
N THR A 222 24.36 -29.17 -5.84
CA THR A 222 23.12 -28.60 -6.31
C THR A 222 22.97 -28.82 -7.80
N GLU A 223 22.14 -29.78 -8.16
CA GLU A 223 21.82 -30.14 -9.54
C GLU A 223 20.51 -29.46 -10.01
N SER A 224 20.39 -29.32 -11.35
CA SER A 224 19.12 -28.87 -11.96
C SER A 224 17.99 -29.86 -11.64
N GLU A 225 16.78 -29.35 -11.58
CA GLU A 225 15.60 -30.20 -11.55
C GLU A 225 15.44 -30.94 -12.89
N PRO A 226 14.78 -32.11 -12.91
CA PRO A 226 14.45 -32.76 -14.17
C PRO A 226 13.67 -31.82 -15.09
N ALA A 227 13.92 -31.92 -16.39
CA ALA A 227 13.17 -31.18 -17.39
C ALA A 227 11.69 -31.52 -17.28
N ASP A 228 10.86 -30.48 -17.35
CA ASP A 228 9.40 -30.60 -17.26
C ASP A 228 8.71 -29.67 -18.28
N ASP A 229 7.38 -29.77 -18.34
CA ASP A 229 6.57 -28.97 -19.24
C ASP A 229 6.50 -27.48 -18.83
N THR A 230 7.03 -27.12 -17.64
CA THR A 230 6.97 -25.72 -17.18
C THR A 230 7.94 -24.81 -17.93
N GLY A 231 9.00 -25.35 -18.55
CA GLY A 231 10.03 -24.59 -19.25
C GLY A 231 10.84 -23.67 -18.31
N LEU A 232 10.87 -23.96 -17.00
CA LEU A 232 11.67 -23.22 -16.01
C LEU A 232 13.07 -23.79 -15.85
N VAL A 233 13.22 -25.08 -16.13
CA VAL A 233 14.52 -25.77 -16.04
C VAL A 233 15.35 -25.46 -17.27
N THR A 234 16.61 -25.10 -17.05
CA THR A 234 17.53 -24.83 -18.16
C THR A 234 17.99 -26.13 -18.82
N PRO A 235 18.02 -26.23 -20.17
CA PRO A 235 18.58 -27.39 -20.87
C PRO A 235 20.13 -27.48 -20.79
N HIS A 236 20.80 -26.35 -20.47
CA HIS A 236 22.27 -26.26 -20.42
C HIS A 236 22.71 -25.62 -19.10
N PRO A 237 22.61 -26.35 -17.97
CA PRO A 237 23.00 -25.81 -16.68
C PRO A 237 24.49 -25.54 -16.58
N ALA A 238 24.84 -24.39 -15.99
CA ALA A 238 26.18 -24.13 -15.51
C ALA A 238 26.36 -24.71 -14.10
N PRO A 239 27.61 -24.92 -13.65
CA PRO A 239 27.90 -25.27 -12.27
C PRO A 239 27.20 -24.27 -11.30
N ALA A 240 26.67 -24.79 -10.19
CA ALA A 240 25.98 -23.97 -9.21
C ALA A 240 26.96 -23.06 -8.47
N THR A 241 26.76 -21.76 -8.53
CA THR A 241 27.52 -20.76 -7.75
C THR A 241 27.02 -20.63 -6.32
N THR A 242 25.76 -21.02 -6.07
CA THR A 242 25.16 -21.09 -4.74
C THR A 242 24.18 -22.27 -4.65
N SER A 243 23.82 -22.68 -3.45
CA SER A 243 22.80 -23.73 -3.23
C SER A 243 21.40 -23.12 -3.15
N ARG A 244 20.34 -23.97 -3.25
CA ARG A 244 18.97 -23.53 -2.97
C ARG A 244 18.83 -23.03 -1.53
N ARG A 245 19.54 -23.63 -0.57
CA ARG A 245 19.66 -23.12 0.80
C ARG A 245 20.22 -21.68 0.81
N GLY A 246 21.30 -21.45 0.06
CA GLY A 246 21.91 -20.11 -0.03
C GLY A 246 20.93 -19.09 -0.60
N ALA A 247 20.22 -19.44 -1.69
CA ALA A 247 19.20 -18.58 -2.29
C ALA A 247 18.04 -18.28 -1.32
N LEU A 248 17.50 -19.29 -0.64
CA LEU A 248 16.45 -19.12 0.37
C LEU A 248 16.94 -18.32 1.57
N GLY A 249 18.18 -18.57 2.01
CA GLY A 249 18.82 -17.82 3.11
C GLY A 249 19.01 -16.34 2.77
N LEU A 250 19.45 -16.02 1.54
CA LEU A 250 19.62 -14.63 1.08
C LEU A 250 18.28 -13.89 1.05
N VAL A 251 17.25 -14.51 0.46
CA VAL A 251 15.91 -13.92 0.40
C VAL A 251 15.30 -13.76 1.80
N GLY A 252 15.42 -14.81 2.64
CA GLY A 252 14.92 -14.76 4.02
C GLY A 252 15.64 -13.73 4.87
N ALA A 253 16.97 -13.62 4.76
CA ALA A 253 17.76 -12.61 5.46
C ALA A 253 17.42 -11.19 4.98
N GLY A 254 17.23 -11.00 3.67
CA GLY A 254 16.78 -9.72 3.12
C GLY A 254 15.40 -9.32 3.66
N SER A 255 14.43 -10.23 3.64
CA SER A 255 13.10 -10.00 4.19
C SER A 255 13.11 -9.73 5.71
N LEU A 256 13.89 -10.51 6.47
CA LEU A 256 14.05 -10.30 7.91
C LEU A 256 14.75 -8.97 8.20
N GLY A 257 15.79 -8.62 7.46
CA GLY A 257 16.48 -7.34 7.57
C GLY A 257 15.51 -6.17 7.35
N LEU A 258 14.70 -6.23 6.28
CA LEU A 258 13.66 -5.23 6.02
C LEU A 258 12.60 -5.17 7.13
N LEU A 259 12.19 -6.33 7.68
CA LEU A 259 11.28 -6.36 8.83
C LEU A 259 11.87 -5.63 10.03
N LEU A 260 13.12 -5.92 10.39
CA LEU A 260 13.80 -5.32 11.54
C LEU A 260 13.96 -3.81 11.41
N VAL A 261 14.22 -3.31 10.19
CA VAL A 261 14.43 -1.87 9.95
C VAL A 261 13.14 -1.11 9.58
N THR A 262 11.96 -1.76 9.61
CA THR A 262 10.67 -1.11 9.33
C THR A 262 9.63 -1.30 10.42
N ALA A 263 9.50 -2.48 11.02
CA ALA A 263 8.39 -2.81 11.92
C ALA A 263 8.31 -1.88 13.14
N GLY A 264 9.43 -1.39 13.63
CA GLY A 264 9.50 -0.48 14.78
C GLY A 264 8.70 0.81 14.60
N GLN A 265 8.50 1.27 13.35
CA GLN A 265 7.69 2.46 13.05
C GLN A 265 6.21 2.29 13.45
N SER A 266 5.68 1.08 13.33
CA SER A 266 4.27 0.77 13.67
C SER A 266 4.13 0.25 15.09
N ILE A 267 5.11 -0.53 15.59
CA ILE A 267 5.07 -1.10 16.93
C ILE A 267 5.32 -0.01 18.00
N GLY A 268 6.29 0.89 17.75
CA GLY A 268 6.62 1.97 18.68
C GLY A 268 7.49 1.52 19.86
N GLY A 269 7.50 2.31 20.94
CA GLY A 269 8.28 2.07 22.13
C GLY A 269 9.79 1.95 21.83
N SER A 270 10.47 1.02 22.51
CA SER A 270 11.92 0.78 22.31
C SER A 270 12.30 0.31 20.90
N LEU A 271 11.36 -0.29 20.17
CA LEU A 271 11.61 -0.75 18.79
C LEU A 271 11.58 0.37 17.76
N ARG A 272 11.12 1.56 18.12
CA ARG A 272 11.13 2.73 17.22
C ARG A 272 12.54 3.07 16.73
N GLY A 273 13.54 2.96 17.58
CA GLY A 273 14.95 3.21 17.23
C GLY A 273 15.51 2.26 16.16
N THR A 274 14.91 1.11 15.93
CA THR A 274 15.32 0.17 14.87
C THR A 274 14.72 0.50 13.50
N ALA A 275 13.72 1.38 13.43
CA ALA A 275 12.99 1.68 12.20
C ALA A 275 13.76 2.64 11.28
N LEU A 276 14.93 2.20 10.78
CA LEU A 276 15.85 3.00 9.96
C LEU A 276 15.22 3.49 8.64
N LEU A 277 14.25 2.76 8.10
CA LEU A 277 13.55 3.12 6.86
C LEU A 277 12.22 3.84 7.13
N ALA A 278 11.95 4.24 8.39
CA ALA A 278 10.75 5.00 8.72
C ALA A 278 10.74 6.35 7.99
N PRO A 279 9.64 6.75 7.34
CA PRO A 279 9.55 8.04 6.66
C PRO A 279 9.59 9.23 7.65
N ARG A 280 9.38 8.99 8.94
CA ARG A 280 9.50 9.98 10.04
C ARG A 280 10.64 9.59 10.97
N GLY A 281 11.33 10.58 11.46
CA GLY A 281 12.49 10.38 12.31
C GLY A 281 12.27 9.38 13.45
N GLN A 282 13.34 8.69 13.82
CA GLN A 282 13.34 7.72 14.93
C GLN A 282 13.29 8.43 16.28
N ASP A 283 13.85 9.65 16.35
CA ASP A 283 13.76 10.54 17.51
C ASP A 283 12.77 11.67 17.19
N PRO A 284 11.54 11.58 17.71
CA PRO A 284 10.51 12.59 17.47
C PRO A 284 10.71 13.88 18.29
N GLY A 285 11.77 13.98 19.08
CA GLY A 285 12.03 15.07 20.02
C GLY A 285 11.63 14.74 21.44
N GLN A 286 11.72 15.75 22.33
CA GLN A 286 11.47 15.62 23.76
C GLN A 286 10.30 16.48 24.23
N GLY A 287 9.84 16.20 25.44
CA GLY A 287 8.76 16.95 26.10
C GLY A 287 7.36 16.55 25.63
N PRO A 288 6.33 17.28 26.10
CA PRO A 288 4.93 16.90 25.86
C PRO A 288 4.51 16.84 24.39
N ASN A 289 5.15 17.62 23.53
CA ASN A 289 4.95 17.60 22.07
C ASN A 289 6.05 16.80 21.33
N GLY A 290 6.82 15.97 22.04
CA GLY A 290 7.89 15.16 21.47
C GLY A 290 7.39 13.87 20.83
N PHE A 291 6.62 13.96 19.77
CA PHE A 291 6.17 12.81 18.96
C PHE A 291 6.08 13.19 17.48
N GLN A 292 5.93 12.20 16.60
CA GLN A 292 6.07 12.36 15.15
C GLN A 292 5.12 13.40 14.57
N ILE A 293 5.62 14.19 13.63
CA ILE A 293 4.89 15.21 12.89
C ILE A 293 4.84 14.81 11.41
N ASN A 294 3.65 14.68 10.84
CA ASN A 294 3.50 14.42 9.40
C ASN A 294 3.70 15.68 8.56
N LYS A 295 3.12 16.82 8.99
CA LYS A 295 3.22 18.13 8.32
C LYS A 295 3.36 19.22 9.37
N THR A 296 4.35 20.08 9.20
CA THR A 296 4.53 21.27 10.06
C THR A 296 3.54 22.37 9.67
N ALA A 297 3.27 23.29 10.58
CA ALA A 297 2.44 24.46 10.30
C ALA A 297 3.03 25.29 9.14
N ALA A 298 4.35 25.47 9.14
CA ALA A 298 5.07 26.21 8.10
C ALA A 298 4.91 25.54 6.72
N SER A 299 5.00 24.20 6.63
CA SER A 299 4.90 23.48 5.34
C SER A 299 3.53 23.58 4.67
N VAL A 300 2.48 23.94 5.41
CA VAL A 300 1.12 24.15 4.90
C VAL A 300 0.65 25.59 4.95
N GLY A 301 1.58 26.53 5.17
CA GLY A 301 1.32 27.96 5.11
C GLY A 301 0.54 28.54 6.29
N ILE A 302 0.47 27.84 7.44
CA ILE A 302 -0.13 28.34 8.67
C ILE A 302 0.82 29.34 9.32
N ARG A 303 0.34 30.54 9.58
CA ARG A 303 1.10 31.65 10.20
C ARG A 303 0.63 31.87 11.64
N ALA A 304 1.46 32.48 12.49
CA ALA A 304 1.12 32.80 13.87
C ALA A 304 -0.19 33.59 14.01
N ARG A 305 -0.47 34.53 13.07
CA ARG A 305 -1.73 35.31 13.05
C ARG A 305 -2.97 34.46 12.81
N ASP A 306 -2.85 33.33 12.09
CA ASP A 306 -3.97 32.47 11.73
C ASP A 306 -4.42 31.59 12.92
N ILE A 307 -3.51 31.37 13.88
CA ILE A 307 -3.69 30.55 15.08
C ILE A 307 -3.52 31.34 16.39
N GLY A 308 -3.40 32.67 16.30
CA GLY A 308 -3.20 33.59 17.44
C GLY A 308 -4.48 33.89 18.22
N PRO A 309 -4.48 34.99 19.03
CA PRO A 309 -5.60 35.35 19.94
C PRO A 309 -6.93 35.59 19.18
N GLY A 310 -6.89 35.95 17.92
CA GLY A 310 -8.07 36.14 17.08
C GLY A 310 -8.74 34.84 16.61
N TRP A 311 -8.10 33.67 16.82
CA TRP A 311 -8.68 32.39 16.41
C TRP A 311 -9.99 32.09 17.15
N ARG A 312 -10.95 31.52 16.42
CA ARG A 312 -12.25 31.08 16.93
C ARG A 312 -12.61 29.72 16.33
N LEU A 313 -13.25 28.90 17.15
CA LEU A 313 -13.96 27.73 16.67
C LEU A 313 -15.41 28.09 16.38
N VAL A 314 -15.87 27.85 15.16
CA VAL A 314 -17.27 27.96 14.78
C VAL A 314 -17.90 26.58 14.79
N VAL A 315 -18.95 26.40 15.59
CA VAL A 315 -19.75 25.16 15.67
C VAL A 315 -21.11 25.44 15.05
N ARG A 316 -21.49 24.68 14.05
CA ARG A 316 -22.80 24.79 13.33
C ARG A 316 -23.57 23.48 13.40
N GLY A 317 -24.89 23.59 13.46
CA GLY A 317 -25.81 22.45 13.40
C GLY A 317 -27.22 22.86 13.79
N ASN A 318 -28.24 22.14 13.33
CA ASN A 318 -29.65 22.37 13.66
C ASN A 318 -30.08 23.84 13.49
N GLY A 319 -29.65 24.51 12.43
CA GLY A 319 -29.91 25.93 12.18
C GLY A 319 -29.26 26.91 13.17
N ARG A 320 -28.38 26.44 14.06
CA ARG A 320 -27.69 27.25 15.07
C ARG A 320 -26.19 27.34 14.76
N GLU A 321 -25.62 28.47 15.19
CA GLU A 321 -24.20 28.71 15.16
C GLU A 321 -23.68 29.20 16.51
N ARG A 322 -22.52 28.73 16.91
CA ARG A 322 -21.76 29.18 18.08
C ARG A 322 -20.33 29.43 17.74
N SER A 323 -19.83 30.60 18.09
CA SER A 323 -18.42 30.94 17.96
C SER A 323 -17.79 30.93 19.36
N CYS A 324 -16.69 30.15 19.52
CA CYS A 324 -16.02 29.98 20.80
C CYS A 324 -14.54 30.41 20.69
N THR A 325 -14.10 31.18 21.65
CA THR A 325 -12.65 31.44 21.87
C THR A 325 -11.99 30.19 22.45
N ARG A 326 -10.66 30.09 22.38
CA ARG A 326 -9.94 29.03 23.04
C ARG A 326 -10.18 29.00 24.56
N ALA A 327 -10.23 30.16 25.20
CA ALA A 327 -10.54 30.29 26.64
C ALA A 327 -11.93 29.73 26.98
N GLN A 328 -12.95 30.03 26.18
CA GLN A 328 -14.28 29.47 26.35
C GLN A 328 -14.30 27.94 26.18
N LEU A 329 -13.54 27.41 25.22
CA LEU A 329 -13.44 25.94 25.06
C LEU A 329 -12.73 25.29 26.26
N LEU A 330 -11.69 25.93 26.83
CA LEU A 330 -11.03 25.44 28.02
C LEU A 330 -11.91 25.49 29.28
N ALA A 331 -12.91 26.36 29.30
CA ALA A 331 -13.88 26.47 30.41
C ALA A 331 -15.02 25.43 30.31
N LEU A 332 -15.18 24.75 29.17
CA LEU A 332 -16.10 23.61 29.04
C LEU A 332 -15.55 22.37 29.77
N PRO A 333 -16.40 21.38 30.08
CA PRO A 333 -15.95 20.11 30.63
C PRO A 333 -14.82 19.51 29.78
N GLN A 334 -13.69 19.28 30.43
CA GLN A 334 -12.51 18.69 29.76
C GLN A 334 -12.51 17.18 29.98
N HIS A 335 -12.21 16.44 28.92
CA HIS A 335 -12.09 14.99 28.91
C HIS A 335 -10.72 14.57 28.41
N THR A 336 -10.29 13.37 28.79
CA THR A 336 -9.00 12.82 28.41
C THR A 336 -9.16 11.50 27.64
N ALA A 337 -8.21 11.25 26.71
CA ALA A 337 -8.11 9.98 25.99
C ALA A 337 -6.63 9.69 25.72
N ALA A 338 -6.19 8.46 25.98
CA ALA A 338 -4.87 7.97 25.59
C ALA A 338 -5.00 7.26 24.23
N LEU A 339 -4.51 7.88 23.16
CA LEU A 339 -4.67 7.40 21.79
C LEU A 339 -3.43 7.70 20.95
N PRO A 340 -3.01 6.75 20.08
CA PRO A 340 -1.97 6.98 19.11
C PRO A 340 -2.49 7.77 17.91
N ILE A 341 -1.58 8.38 17.17
CA ILE A 341 -1.82 8.79 15.78
C ILE A 341 -1.20 7.73 14.88
N ALA A 342 -1.99 7.13 14.01
CA ALA A 342 -1.53 6.17 13.03
C ALA A 342 -1.63 6.78 11.62
N CYS A 343 -0.48 6.84 10.92
CA CYS A 343 -0.40 7.42 9.59
C CYS A 343 -0.68 6.39 8.50
N VAL A 344 -1.16 6.86 7.35
CA VAL A 344 -1.32 6.06 6.13
C VAL A 344 0.02 5.54 5.59
N GLU A 345 1.12 6.17 5.97
CA GLU A 345 2.49 5.75 5.65
C GLU A 345 2.98 4.55 6.51
N GLY A 346 2.16 4.02 7.42
CA GLY A 346 2.45 2.84 8.25
C GLY A 346 3.11 3.14 9.60
N TRP A 347 3.60 4.35 9.85
CA TRP A 347 4.12 4.71 11.17
C TRP A 347 3.01 5.11 12.13
N SER A 348 3.27 4.96 13.42
CA SER A 348 2.36 5.37 14.50
C SER A 348 3.14 6.01 15.63
N THR A 349 2.50 6.95 16.34
CA THR A 349 3.01 7.39 17.63
C THR A 349 2.73 6.33 18.70
N ASP A 350 3.39 6.42 19.84
CA ASP A 350 2.90 5.80 21.07
C ASP A 350 1.61 6.50 21.51
N ASP A 351 0.90 5.93 22.49
CA ASP A 351 -0.32 6.54 23.00
C ASP A 351 0.00 7.90 23.62
N GLN A 352 -0.64 8.94 23.11
CA GLN A 352 -0.53 10.30 23.62
C GLN A 352 -1.73 10.61 24.49
N HIS A 353 -1.53 11.29 25.62
CA HIS A 353 -2.61 11.73 26.52
C HIS A 353 -3.20 13.04 26.03
N TRP A 354 -4.29 12.95 25.29
CA TRP A 354 -5.04 14.09 24.76
C TRP A 354 -6.01 14.60 25.79
N SER A 355 -6.20 15.93 25.90
CA SER A 355 -7.29 16.52 26.65
C SER A 355 -7.98 17.63 25.87
N GLY A 356 -9.30 17.71 26.03
CA GLY A 356 -10.16 18.65 25.32
C GLY A 356 -11.64 18.38 25.51
N VAL A 357 -12.46 18.92 24.61
CA VAL A 357 -13.92 18.82 24.64
C VAL A 357 -14.38 17.67 23.76
N ARG A 358 -15.30 16.81 24.24
CA ARG A 358 -15.88 15.75 23.41
C ARG A 358 -16.62 16.31 22.21
N LEU A 359 -16.55 15.64 21.08
CA LEU A 359 -17.26 16.05 19.87
C LEU A 359 -18.80 16.04 20.10
N ALA A 360 -19.30 15.09 20.89
CA ALA A 360 -20.71 15.05 21.28
C ALA A 360 -21.14 16.26 22.11
N ASP A 361 -20.30 16.76 23.01
CA ASP A 361 -20.58 17.94 23.84
C ASP A 361 -20.60 19.21 22.98
N LEU A 362 -19.73 19.31 21.96
CA LEU A 362 -19.78 20.41 21.00
C LEU A 362 -21.05 20.37 20.14
N ALA A 363 -21.53 19.17 19.75
CA ALA A 363 -22.80 19.00 19.06
C ALA A 363 -23.99 19.50 19.94
N ALA A 364 -23.93 19.27 21.26
CA ALA A 364 -24.94 19.74 22.20
C ALA A 364 -25.02 21.27 22.29
N LEU A 365 -23.93 22.02 22.02
CA LEU A 365 -23.94 23.50 22.00
C LEU A 365 -24.88 24.08 20.93
N VAL A 366 -25.11 23.30 19.86
CA VAL A 366 -26.02 23.67 18.76
C VAL A 366 -27.35 22.90 18.80
N GLY A 367 -27.70 22.29 19.96
CA GLY A 367 -28.97 21.63 20.18
C GLY A 367 -29.06 20.18 19.72
N LEU A 368 -27.93 19.56 19.32
CA LEU A 368 -27.86 18.16 18.89
C LEU A 368 -27.40 17.28 20.07
N ARG A 369 -28.28 17.06 21.04
CA ARG A 369 -27.96 16.27 22.25
C ARG A 369 -28.09 14.77 22.07
N HIS A 370 -28.97 14.34 21.17
CA HIS A 370 -29.26 12.93 20.93
C HIS A 370 -28.76 12.53 19.53
N LEU A 371 -27.98 11.42 19.45
CA LEU A 371 -27.52 10.82 18.21
C LEU A 371 -26.98 11.86 17.20
N PRO A 372 -25.93 12.63 17.54
CA PRO A 372 -25.38 13.56 16.56
C PRO A 372 -25.04 12.79 15.30
N PRO A 373 -25.48 13.28 14.13
CA PRO A 373 -25.06 12.73 12.85
C PRO A 373 -23.55 12.93 12.69
N GLY A 374 -22.98 12.70 11.53
CA GLY A 374 -21.59 13.04 11.28
C GLY A 374 -21.29 14.53 11.48
N VAL A 375 -20.02 14.86 11.45
CA VAL A 375 -19.53 16.24 11.50
C VAL A 375 -18.56 16.49 10.38
N PHE A 376 -18.76 17.57 9.64
CA PHE A 376 -17.80 18.11 8.71
C PHE A 376 -16.81 19.02 9.45
N VAL A 377 -15.52 18.69 9.35
CA VAL A 377 -14.43 19.38 10.06
C VAL A 377 -13.63 20.18 9.06
N GLU A 378 -13.38 21.44 9.34
CA GLU A 378 -12.57 22.33 8.52
C GLU A 378 -11.40 22.91 9.32
N SER A 379 -10.24 22.92 8.67
CA SER A 379 -9.01 23.51 9.18
C SER A 379 -8.87 24.98 8.76
N VAL A 380 -8.03 25.74 9.46
CA VAL A 380 -7.51 27.05 9.01
C VAL A 380 -6.69 26.90 7.73
N GLN A 381 -6.14 25.71 7.46
CA GLN A 381 -5.36 25.41 6.25
C GLN A 381 -6.18 25.68 5.00
N ARG A 382 -5.63 26.52 4.09
CA ARG A 382 -6.33 26.96 2.87
C ARG A 382 -6.10 26.06 1.67
N THR A 383 -4.94 25.44 1.60
CA THR A 383 -4.47 24.63 0.48
C THR A 383 -3.94 23.29 0.94
N GLY A 384 -3.77 22.37 0.00
CA GLY A 384 -3.23 21.04 0.24
C GLY A 384 -4.30 20.02 0.65
N ALA A 385 -3.89 18.76 0.61
CA ALA A 385 -4.71 17.64 1.04
C ALA A 385 -4.95 17.68 2.56
N PHE A 386 -6.09 17.14 3.00
CA PHE A 386 -6.48 16.97 4.41
C PHE A 386 -6.79 18.26 5.17
N ARG A 387 -7.19 19.31 4.46
CA ARG A 387 -7.70 20.56 5.06
C ARG A 387 -9.10 20.41 5.68
N SER A 388 -9.81 19.36 5.29
CA SER A 388 -11.14 19.05 5.82
C SER A 388 -11.36 17.54 5.85
N THR A 389 -12.28 17.08 6.67
CA THR A 389 -12.70 15.69 6.75
C THR A 389 -14.14 15.58 7.22
N HIS A 390 -14.80 14.46 6.94
CA HIS A 390 -16.10 14.12 7.47
C HIS A 390 -15.94 12.97 8.47
N LEU A 391 -16.44 13.16 9.70
CA LEU A 391 -16.52 12.11 10.71
C LEU A 391 -17.96 11.62 10.81
N ARG A 392 -18.15 10.31 10.88
CA ARG A 392 -19.46 9.68 10.97
C ARG A 392 -20.02 9.73 12.38
N GLY A 393 -21.32 9.49 12.52
CA GLY A 393 -22.00 9.56 13.81
C GLY A 393 -21.42 8.62 14.87
N ASN A 394 -20.95 7.41 14.52
CA ASN A 394 -20.28 6.52 15.47
C ASN A 394 -18.97 7.11 16.01
N GLN A 395 -18.22 7.82 15.17
CA GLN A 395 -16.97 8.50 15.54
C GLN A 395 -17.25 9.72 16.42
N VAL A 396 -18.30 10.50 16.11
CA VAL A 396 -18.70 11.67 16.92
C VAL A 396 -19.19 11.25 18.32
N ARG A 397 -19.89 10.11 18.41
CA ARG A 397 -20.48 9.62 19.68
C ARG A 397 -19.47 8.89 20.57
N ASP A 398 -18.33 8.46 20.06
CA ASP A 398 -17.31 7.82 20.90
C ASP A 398 -16.80 8.80 21.96
N THR A 399 -16.85 8.40 23.20
CA THR A 399 -16.48 9.26 24.35
C THR A 399 -15.01 9.66 24.37
N ARG A 400 -14.16 9.00 23.57
CA ARG A 400 -12.74 9.29 23.40
C ARG A 400 -12.48 10.25 22.24
N SER A 401 -13.51 10.57 21.43
CA SER A 401 -13.39 11.51 20.31
C SER A 401 -13.42 12.94 20.81
N LEU A 402 -12.31 13.64 20.64
CA LEU A 402 -12.08 14.97 21.23
C LEU A 402 -11.75 16.02 20.17
N LEU A 403 -12.20 17.24 20.42
CA LEU A 403 -11.50 18.44 19.99
C LEU A 403 -10.40 18.66 21.04
N ALA A 404 -9.21 18.14 20.79
CA ALA A 404 -8.09 18.23 21.70
C ALA A 404 -7.49 19.65 21.69
N LEU A 405 -7.29 20.19 22.89
CA LEU A 405 -6.70 21.50 23.14
C LEU A 405 -5.28 21.34 23.73
N ARG A 406 -5.00 20.21 24.37
CA ARG A 406 -3.74 19.89 25.03
C ARG A 406 -3.31 18.45 24.72
N VAL A 407 -2.03 18.19 24.86
CA VAL A 407 -1.43 16.86 24.78
C VAL A 407 -0.36 16.68 25.86
N ASN A 408 -0.35 15.53 26.53
CA ASN A 408 0.63 15.19 27.57
C ASN A 408 0.78 16.28 28.65
N GLY A 409 -0.33 16.92 29.03
CA GLY A 409 -0.37 17.98 30.05
C GLY A 409 -0.05 19.39 29.57
N ALA A 410 0.44 19.59 28.34
CA ALA A 410 0.78 20.89 27.79
C ALA A 410 -0.14 21.31 26.62
N ASP A 411 -0.11 22.58 26.27
CA ASP A 411 -0.74 23.07 25.06
C ASP A 411 -0.14 22.41 23.83
N LEU A 412 -0.94 22.25 22.79
CA LEU A 412 -0.47 21.77 21.49
C LEU A 412 0.58 22.73 20.93
N SER A 413 1.65 22.20 20.33
CA SER A 413 2.54 23.03 19.51
C SER A 413 1.84 23.42 18.20
N PRO A 414 2.30 24.46 17.51
CA PRO A 414 1.80 24.81 16.18
C PRO A 414 1.81 23.61 15.21
N ASP A 415 2.87 22.81 15.23
CA ASP A 415 3.04 21.65 14.33
C ASP A 415 2.12 20.48 14.71
N HIS A 416 1.69 20.40 15.97
CA HIS A 416 0.72 19.42 16.43
C HIS A 416 -0.73 19.90 16.34
N GLY A 417 -0.98 21.11 15.82
CA GLY A 417 -2.31 21.58 15.48
C GLY A 417 -2.91 22.60 16.46
N TYR A 418 -2.08 23.34 17.22
CA TYR A 418 -2.58 24.49 18.00
C TYR A 418 -3.39 25.42 17.12
N PRO A 419 -4.53 25.97 17.57
CA PRO A 419 -5.12 25.97 18.93
C PRO A 419 -5.94 24.72 19.25
N ALA A 420 -6.39 23.95 18.26
CA ALA A 420 -7.23 22.78 18.46
C ALA A 420 -7.08 21.78 17.31
N ARG A 421 -7.15 20.48 17.62
CA ARG A 421 -7.16 19.40 16.63
C ARG A 421 -8.22 18.34 16.96
N ILE A 422 -8.63 17.60 15.96
CA ILE A 422 -9.45 16.41 16.14
C ILE A 422 -8.56 15.23 16.57
N ILE A 423 -9.07 14.43 17.50
CA ILE A 423 -8.56 13.09 17.83
C ILE A 423 -9.74 12.14 17.87
N VAL A 424 -9.64 11.06 17.10
CA VAL A 424 -10.67 10.02 16.98
C VAL A 424 -9.99 8.65 17.07
N PRO A 425 -10.47 7.72 17.92
CA PRO A 425 -9.88 6.42 18.08
C PRO A 425 -10.00 5.57 16.81
N ALA A 426 -9.04 4.69 16.59
CA ALA A 426 -8.96 3.72 15.47
C ALA A 426 -8.93 4.36 14.07
N ASN A 427 -8.72 5.66 13.94
CA ASN A 427 -8.76 6.35 12.64
C ASN A 427 -7.36 6.71 12.12
N PRO A 428 -7.22 6.80 10.79
CA PRO A 428 -6.00 7.32 10.19
C PRO A 428 -5.73 8.76 10.61
N GLY A 429 -4.46 9.12 10.71
CA GLY A 429 -4.02 10.44 11.12
C GLY A 429 -4.61 11.61 10.32
N VAL A 430 -5.04 11.35 9.09
CA VAL A 430 -5.68 12.34 8.21
C VAL A 430 -7.05 12.79 8.73
N HIS A 431 -7.78 11.94 9.43
CA HIS A 431 -9.04 12.29 10.08
C HIS A 431 -8.84 13.03 11.42
N ASN A 432 -7.63 13.00 11.96
CA ASN A 432 -7.21 13.77 13.13
C ASN A 432 -6.77 15.18 12.70
N THR A 433 -7.70 15.91 12.06
CA THR A 433 -7.46 17.23 11.44
C THR A 433 -6.84 18.23 12.42
N LYS A 434 -5.75 18.88 11.98
CA LYS A 434 -5.07 19.93 12.73
C LYS A 434 -5.64 21.32 12.45
N TRP A 435 -5.40 22.28 13.36
CA TRP A 435 -5.78 23.70 13.19
C TRP A 435 -7.26 23.86 12.88
N VAL A 436 -8.11 23.15 13.61
CA VAL A 436 -9.56 23.15 13.38
C VAL A 436 -10.14 24.53 13.64
N THR A 437 -11.00 25.01 12.73
CA THR A 437 -11.67 26.30 12.86
C THR A 437 -13.19 26.20 12.73
N ARG A 438 -13.71 25.15 12.12
CA ARG A 438 -15.16 24.94 11.97
C ARG A 438 -15.55 23.49 12.10
N LEU A 439 -16.68 23.27 12.78
CA LEU A 439 -17.39 22.00 12.88
C LEU A 439 -18.83 22.20 12.45
N THR A 440 -19.27 21.49 11.39
CA THR A 440 -20.66 21.52 10.90
C THR A 440 -21.30 20.15 11.11
N PHE A 441 -22.20 20.06 12.10
CA PHE A 441 -22.91 18.82 12.40
C PHE A 441 -24.14 18.68 11.53
N GLY A 442 -24.39 17.47 10.99
CA GLY A 442 -25.56 17.17 10.17
C GLY A 442 -25.50 17.72 8.74
N GLY A 443 -24.38 18.28 8.33
CA GLY A 443 -24.15 18.65 6.94
C GLY A 443 -23.94 17.40 6.08
N THR A 444 -24.79 17.17 5.10
CA THR A 444 -24.44 16.34 3.95
C THR A 444 -23.44 17.14 3.11
N VAL A 445 -22.31 16.53 2.78
CA VAL A 445 -21.34 17.07 1.82
C VAL A 445 -21.92 16.94 0.41
#